data_923456523fb06d891013248970bf6d04
#
_entry.id   923456523fb06d891013248970bf6d04
#
_cell.length_a   1.000
_cell.length_b   1.000
_cell.length_c   1.000
_cell.angle_alpha   90.00
_cell.angle_beta   90.00
_cell.angle_gamma   90.00
#
_symmetry.space_group_name_H-M   'P 1'
#
loop_
_entity.id
_entity.type
_entity.pdbx_description
1 polymer ?
#
loop_
_entity_poly.entity_id
_entity_poly.type
_entity_poly.pdbx_seq_one_letter_code
_entity_poly.pdbx_strand_id
1 'polypeptide(L)'
;MAAPVLRAPAERIFGNEINGRHHDPYTVMRQFAGAPVPPPYVQPVTDRSGRALARALHPVAAYNAVVLATFPLAAVFACLLAFEITGSRGASIAAGLAFAFSPFHLAQAVDHPHIAQVQWIALFLLAIWWCVHGFTAWRALLLAAATALVVLSNFYGGLIAAAIAPFAVVLFWLAPARDGRPRRARDLMLTAAVLLALAAGGLAAAWRVVPSVIERPERYAVHRIEPPLYSARWWSYLVPPVDHAVLGGWASRVLRENRITYGRLEHQIYLGYGVLLLAGVALWGAARRADPRLRAAPWIAALGLVAFAWSLSPELRIAGREIPGPSALLYALLPMFRAFARFAVVVQLAAVLLAALGAMRLLEKRTRTSTAAIWILAAIVAFEYAPAPWRWRDVLPTSAHRWAARHAGHARVFDCTPMALGERHTAWLSGLRLQHRGPPLDDCSDPDVATRLRLAGFTHLIARQGDGALRWLTEQGRPGLSPVYRSADGAVFEIGGRASDLYVGGMSGLYDREFAADRTWRWSAGDATLDLVNVGTRPREASLRIQLRSAAGPRRLSVALDGEHVQELILSPSRTAYEIGPLTLPAGRSRLRLRSHEAPIVPATRGVHRRDRRTLAFAVGEWRWE
;
A
#
# COMPACT_ATOMS: atom_id res chain seq x y z
N MET A 1 36.65 5.28 -14.16
CA MET A 1 35.77 4.12 -13.93
C MET A 1 35.50 4.04 -12.43
N ALA A 2 34.41 4.63 -11.93
CA ALA A 2 33.99 4.43 -10.54
C ALA A 2 33.45 2.99 -10.40
N ALA A 3 33.88 2.29 -9.35
CA ALA A 3 33.56 0.90 -9.11
C ALA A 3 32.03 0.68 -9.16
N PRO A 4 31.55 -0.43 -9.76
CA PRO A 4 30.10 -0.70 -9.92
C PRO A 4 29.35 -0.76 -8.58
N VAL A 5 30.02 -0.97 -7.47
CA VAL A 5 29.44 -1.02 -6.12
C VAL A 5 28.93 0.34 -5.62
N LEU A 6 29.49 1.46 -6.06
CA LEU A 6 29.07 2.81 -5.65
C LEU A 6 27.92 3.39 -6.51
N ARG A 7 27.63 2.83 -7.68
CA ARG A 7 26.50 3.23 -8.52
C ARG A 7 25.19 2.56 -8.12
N ALA A 8 25.24 1.35 -7.54
CA ALA A 8 24.04 0.59 -7.16
C ALA A 8 23.05 1.36 -6.25
N PRO A 9 23.48 2.11 -5.23
CA PRO A 9 22.55 2.85 -4.37
C PRO A 9 21.84 4.04 -5.04
N ALA A 10 22.35 4.53 -6.17
CA ALA A 10 21.76 5.67 -6.88
C ALA A 10 20.77 5.27 -7.99
N GLU A 11 20.76 4.01 -8.38
CA GLU A 11 19.96 3.50 -9.49
C GLU A 11 18.94 2.43 -9.07
N ARG A 12 19.04 1.94 -7.85
CA ARG A 12 18.26 0.82 -7.35
C ARG A 12 17.74 1.07 -5.94
N ILE A 13 16.53 0.63 -5.67
CA ILE A 13 16.00 0.54 -4.31
C ILE A 13 16.11 -0.89 -3.80
N PHE A 14 16.31 -1.04 -2.49
CA PHE A 14 16.48 -2.34 -1.89
C PHE A 14 15.15 -3.03 -1.59
N GLY A 15 15.15 -4.37 -1.60
CA GLY A 15 14.10 -5.21 -1.08
C GLY A 15 13.33 -6.01 -2.13
N ASN A 16 12.70 -7.07 -1.68
CA ASN A 16 11.91 -7.98 -2.50
C ASN A 16 10.48 -7.45 -2.68
N GLU A 17 9.92 -7.56 -3.88
CA GLU A 17 8.53 -7.20 -4.13
C GLU A 17 7.58 -8.22 -3.49
N ILE A 18 6.64 -7.74 -2.67
CA ILE A 18 5.61 -8.56 -2.03
C ILE A 18 4.26 -8.38 -2.74
N ASN A 19 3.91 -7.16 -3.07
CA ASN A 19 2.65 -6.79 -3.75
C ASN A 19 2.81 -6.52 -5.25
N GLY A 20 3.98 -6.81 -5.85
CA GLY A 20 4.36 -6.28 -7.15
C GLY A 20 4.88 -4.84 -7.03
N ARG A 21 5.11 -4.16 -8.16
CA ARG A 21 5.69 -2.82 -8.15
C ARG A 21 4.76 -1.80 -7.51
N HIS A 22 5.04 -1.45 -6.26
CA HIS A 22 4.28 -0.47 -5.50
C HIS A 22 4.71 0.97 -5.86
N HIS A 23 3.78 1.91 -5.87
CA HIS A 23 4.06 3.30 -6.28
C HIS A 23 4.64 4.18 -5.16
N ASP A 24 4.45 3.81 -3.88
CA ASP A 24 4.86 4.64 -2.73
C ASP A 24 6.35 4.98 -2.71
N PRO A 25 7.30 4.04 -2.94
CA PRO A 25 8.72 4.38 -2.99
C PRO A 25 9.03 5.51 -3.97
N TYR A 26 8.44 5.46 -5.15
CA TYR A 26 8.67 6.45 -6.21
C TYR A 26 8.04 7.80 -5.89
N THR A 27 6.85 7.79 -5.28
CA THR A 27 6.19 9.00 -4.80
C THR A 27 7.05 9.70 -3.74
N VAL A 28 7.59 8.95 -2.78
CA VAL A 28 8.45 9.48 -1.72
C VAL A 28 9.77 10.01 -2.28
N MET A 29 10.42 9.31 -3.21
CA MET A 29 11.62 9.82 -3.88
C MET A 29 11.37 11.17 -4.58
N ARG A 30 10.22 11.33 -5.24
CA ARG A 30 9.81 12.61 -5.85
C ARG A 30 9.61 13.71 -4.80
N GLN A 31 9.01 13.38 -3.65
CA GLN A 31 8.85 14.30 -2.54
C GLN A 31 10.21 14.75 -1.98
N PHE A 32 11.16 13.85 -1.87
CA PHE A 32 12.54 14.16 -1.51
C PHE A 32 13.22 15.07 -2.52
N ALA A 33 12.93 14.89 -3.80
CA ALA A 33 13.40 15.77 -4.88
C ALA A 33 12.64 17.11 -4.97
N GLY A 34 11.77 17.43 -4.03
CA GLY A 34 11.09 18.73 -3.96
C GLY A 34 9.66 18.77 -4.48
N ALA A 35 9.08 17.64 -4.93
CA ALA A 35 7.68 17.62 -5.32
C ALA A 35 6.77 17.98 -4.13
N PRO A 36 5.68 18.75 -4.36
CA PRO A 36 4.73 19.09 -3.30
C PRO A 36 4.03 17.86 -2.76
N VAL A 37 3.84 17.82 -1.44
CA VAL A 37 3.08 16.77 -0.74
C VAL A 37 1.71 17.37 -0.41
N PRO A 38 0.62 16.82 -0.97
CA PRO A 38 -0.70 17.32 -0.63
C PRO A 38 -1.06 16.94 0.81
N PRO A 39 -1.66 17.84 1.60
CA PRO A 39 -2.29 17.46 2.86
C PRO A 39 -3.42 16.42 2.58
N PRO A 40 -3.63 15.43 3.43
CA PRO A 40 -3.05 15.16 4.75
C PRO A 40 -1.82 14.24 4.74
N TYR A 41 -1.20 13.97 3.59
CA TYR A 41 -0.14 12.97 3.44
C TYR A 41 1.25 13.46 3.84
N VAL A 42 1.35 14.66 4.40
CA VAL A 42 2.64 15.25 4.83
C VAL A 42 3.19 14.48 6.02
N GLN A 43 4.44 14.02 5.90
CA GLN A 43 5.21 13.33 6.95
C GLN A 43 6.45 14.19 7.28
N PRO A 44 6.30 15.28 8.04
CA PRO A 44 7.31 16.36 8.07
C PRO A 44 8.73 15.95 8.44
N VAL A 45 8.89 14.97 9.34
CA VAL A 45 10.22 14.51 9.76
C VAL A 45 10.86 13.67 8.66
N THR A 46 10.16 12.65 8.13
CA THR A 46 10.67 11.78 7.07
C THR A 46 10.92 12.57 5.79
N ASP A 47 9.98 13.44 5.39
CA ASP A 47 10.09 14.23 4.17
C ASP A 47 11.23 15.24 4.24
N ARG A 48 11.41 15.94 5.38
CA ARG A 48 12.51 16.90 5.55
C ARG A 48 13.86 16.22 5.63
N SER A 49 13.96 15.08 6.32
CA SER A 49 15.19 14.27 6.36
C SER A 49 15.60 13.82 4.96
N GLY A 50 14.64 13.27 4.20
CA GLY A 50 14.87 12.86 2.83
C GLY A 50 15.27 14.02 1.91
N ARG A 51 14.61 15.18 2.02
CA ARG A 51 14.97 16.38 1.26
C ARG A 51 16.35 16.93 1.62
N ALA A 52 16.72 16.89 2.89
CA ALA A 52 18.05 17.31 3.32
C ALA A 52 19.14 16.41 2.71
N LEU A 53 18.92 15.10 2.74
CA LEU A 53 19.82 14.14 2.10
C LEU A 53 19.85 14.27 0.58
N ALA A 54 18.72 14.52 -0.07
CA ALA A 54 18.62 14.68 -1.52
C ALA A 54 19.29 15.96 -2.06
N ARG A 55 19.70 16.91 -1.19
CA ARG A 55 20.55 18.05 -1.58
C ARG A 55 21.99 17.65 -1.84
N ALA A 56 22.48 16.60 -1.17
CA ALA A 56 23.84 16.10 -1.30
C ALA A 56 23.93 14.78 -2.04
N LEU A 57 22.84 14.01 -2.08
CA LEU A 57 22.77 12.69 -2.67
C LEU A 57 21.74 12.66 -3.80
N HIS A 58 21.88 11.70 -4.71
CA HIS A 58 20.81 11.40 -5.66
C HIS A 58 19.51 11.00 -4.88
N PRO A 59 18.29 11.41 -5.32
CA PRO A 59 17.05 11.12 -4.60
C PRO A 59 16.83 9.64 -4.27
N VAL A 60 17.26 8.72 -5.13
CA VAL A 60 17.22 7.27 -4.87
C VAL A 60 18.16 6.89 -3.72
N ALA A 61 19.36 7.44 -3.68
CA ALA A 61 20.30 7.22 -2.58
C ALA A 61 19.80 7.82 -1.26
N ALA A 62 19.19 9.00 -1.31
CA ALA A 62 18.54 9.63 -0.16
C ALA A 62 17.39 8.77 0.38
N TYR A 63 16.56 8.21 -0.52
CA TYR A 63 15.51 7.26 -0.17
C TYR A 63 16.07 6.03 0.55
N ASN A 64 17.07 5.37 -0.06
CA ASN A 64 17.71 4.20 0.53
C ASN A 64 18.31 4.53 1.91
N ALA A 65 18.97 5.68 2.06
CA ALA A 65 19.56 6.11 3.33
C ALA A 65 18.49 6.28 4.42
N VAL A 66 17.34 6.92 4.10
CA VAL A 66 16.23 7.07 5.06
C VAL A 66 15.67 5.72 5.48
N VAL A 67 15.43 4.81 4.52
CA VAL A 67 14.88 3.48 4.82
C VAL A 67 15.88 2.62 5.60
N LEU A 68 17.14 2.55 5.15
CA LEU A 68 18.15 1.74 5.81
C LEU A 68 18.50 2.22 7.21
N ALA A 69 18.43 3.52 7.49
CA ALA A 69 18.64 4.10 8.81
C ALA A 69 17.62 3.61 9.85
N THR A 70 16.43 3.17 9.42
CA THR A 70 15.40 2.66 10.34
C THR A 70 15.84 1.39 11.07
N PHE A 71 16.64 0.54 10.43
CA PHE A 71 17.08 -0.74 11.01
C PHE A 71 17.99 -0.57 12.22
N PRO A 72 19.15 0.13 12.14
CA PRO A 72 20.00 0.34 13.31
C PRO A 72 19.29 1.13 14.41
N LEU A 73 18.47 2.14 14.07
CA LEU A 73 17.71 2.89 15.07
C LEU A 73 16.67 2.02 15.78
N ALA A 74 15.94 1.18 15.06
CA ALA A 74 14.99 0.24 15.62
C ALA A 74 15.68 -0.77 16.54
N ALA A 75 16.84 -1.30 16.10
CA ALA A 75 17.65 -2.21 16.93
C ALA A 75 18.09 -1.55 18.23
N VAL A 76 18.61 -0.31 18.18
CA VAL A 76 19.09 0.43 19.35
C VAL A 76 17.95 0.70 20.33
N PHE A 77 16.82 1.28 19.89
CA PHE A 77 15.75 1.65 20.82
C PHE A 77 15.01 0.44 21.41
N ALA A 78 14.82 -0.63 20.64
CA ALA A 78 14.27 -1.87 21.17
C ALA A 78 15.26 -2.58 22.11
N CYS A 79 16.58 -2.55 21.83
CA CYS A 79 17.62 -3.05 22.70
C CYS A 79 17.65 -2.29 24.03
N LEU A 80 17.58 -0.95 24.00
CA LEU A 80 17.54 -0.14 25.22
C LEU A 80 16.30 -0.46 26.07
N LEU A 81 15.12 -0.55 25.47
CA LEU A 81 13.90 -0.93 26.19
C LEU A 81 14.01 -2.34 26.78
N ALA A 82 14.52 -3.30 26.02
CA ALA A 82 14.76 -4.67 26.49
C ALA A 82 15.77 -4.68 27.64
N PHE A 83 16.81 -3.84 27.59
CA PHE A 83 17.81 -3.74 28.65
C PHE A 83 17.24 -3.16 29.94
N GLU A 84 16.42 -2.13 29.85
CA GLU A 84 15.70 -1.57 31.01
C GLU A 84 14.84 -2.63 31.72
N ILE A 85 14.25 -3.55 30.96
CA ILE A 85 13.37 -4.60 31.47
C ILE A 85 14.18 -5.79 32.02
N THR A 86 15.21 -6.25 31.26
CA THR A 86 15.91 -7.53 31.56
C THR A 86 17.22 -7.34 32.33
N GLY A 87 17.93 -6.24 32.09
CA GLY A 87 19.31 -6.04 32.55
C GLY A 87 20.36 -6.94 31.86
N SER A 88 19.93 -7.79 30.92
CA SER A 88 20.84 -8.70 30.21
C SER A 88 21.27 -8.12 28.87
N ARG A 89 22.55 -7.77 28.72
CA ARG A 89 23.07 -7.19 27.46
C ARG A 89 22.83 -8.12 26.26
N GLY A 90 23.15 -9.40 26.39
CA GLY A 90 23.02 -10.36 25.28
C GLY A 90 21.56 -10.55 24.84
N ALA A 91 20.61 -10.73 25.79
CA ALA A 91 19.21 -10.88 25.51
C ALA A 91 18.62 -9.59 24.88
N SER A 92 19.07 -8.42 25.32
CA SER A 92 18.61 -7.14 24.81
C SER A 92 19.10 -6.86 23.39
N ILE A 93 20.37 -7.17 23.08
CA ILE A 93 20.89 -7.06 21.71
C ILE A 93 20.11 -8.00 20.77
N ALA A 94 19.88 -9.25 21.18
CA ALA A 94 19.11 -10.20 20.39
C ALA A 94 17.67 -9.70 20.13
N ALA A 95 17.00 -9.15 21.15
CA ALA A 95 15.67 -8.56 21.00
C ALA A 95 15.67 -7.34 20.06
N GLY A 96 16.67 -6.46 20.18
CA GLY A 96 16.84 -5.32 19.30
C GLY A 96 17.00 -5.74 17.84
N LEU A 97 17.86 -6.72 17.57
CA LEU A 97 18.04 -7.28 16.23
C LEU A 97 16.75 -7.98 15.72
N ALA A 98 16.10 -8.79 16.55
CA ALA A 98 14.86 -9.46 16.18
C ALA A 98 13.74 -8.48 15.87
N PHE A 99 13.64 -7.35 16.58
CA PHE A 99 12.68 -6.28 16.26
C PHE A 99 13.04 -5.58 14.95
N ALA A 100 14.29 -5.17 14.79
CA ALA A 100 14.76 -4.43 13.62
C ALA A 100 14.64 -5.26 12.32
N PHE A 101 14.93 -6.54 12.37
CA PHE A 101 14.83 -7.44 11.21
C PHE A 101 13.55 -8.29 11.23
N SER A 102 12.52 -7.87 11.96
CA SER A 102 11.24 -8.57 11.97
C SER A 102 10.58 -8.56 10.59
N PRO A 103 9.80 -9.61 10.28
CA PRO A 103 9.06 -9.70 9.02
C PRO A 103 8.18 -8.47 8.74
N PHE A 104 7.55 -7.90 9.78
CA PHE A 104 6.79 -6.66 9.66
C PHE A 104 7.65 -5.51 9.15
N HIS A 105 8.79 -5.24 9.81
CA HIS A 105 9.64 -4.12 9.43
C HIS A 105 10.26 -4.31 8.04
N LEU A 106 10.76 -5.52 7.75
CA LEU A 106 11.31 -5.87 6.43
C LEU A 106 10.30 -5.63 5.32
N ALA A 107 9.07 -6.12 5.49
CA ALA A 107 8.01 -5.95 4.50
C ALA A 107 7.63 -4.49 4.30
N GLN A 108 7.45 -3.71 5.37
CA GLN A 108 7.09 -2.30 5.26
C GLN A 108 8.23 -1.45 4.67
N ALA A 109 9.49 -1.78 4.99
CA ALA A 109 10.66 -1.08 4.46
C ALA A 109 10.77 -1.13 2.94
N VAL A 110 10.25 -2.19 2.33
CA VAL A 110 10.28 -2.40 0.87
C VAL A 110 9.31 -1.47 0.13
N ASP A 111 8.09 -1.34 0.63
CA ASP A 111 7.00 -0.69 -0.10
C ASP A 111 6.48 0.60 0.57
N HIS A 112 6.58 0.71 1.90
CA HIS A 112 6.03 1.82 2.67
C HIS A 112 7.09 2.50 3.55
N PRO A 113 7.96 3.36 3.00
CA PRO A 113 9.09 3.95 3.74
C PRO A 113 8.68 4.76 4.98
N HIS A 114 7.48 5.32 5.00
CA HIS A 114 6.95 6.02 6.16
C HIS A 114 6.50 5.04 7.26
N ILE A 115 5.91 3.89 6.90
CA ILE A 115 5.51 2.86 7.87
C ILE A 115 6.73 2.14 8.44
N ALA A 116 7.80 2.04 7.65
CA ALA A 116 9.09 1.50 8.10
C ALA A 116 9.74 2.30 9.24
N GLN A 117 9.24 3.49 9.59
CA GLN A 117 9.75 4.31 10.69
C GLN A 117 9.40 3.73 12.09
N VAL A 118 9.55 2.41 12.26
CA VAL A 118 9.18 1.66 13.48
C VAL A 118 10.04 2.00 14.70
N GLN A 119 11.25 2.54 14.50
CA GLN A 119 12.14 2.97 15.57
C GLN A 119 11.50 3.99 16.50
N TRP A 120 10.63 4.84 15.99
CA TRP A 120 9.98 5.87 16.80
C TRP A 120 8.94 5.30 17.75
N ILE A 121 8.28 4.19 17.40
CA ILE A 121 7.40 3.43 18.31
C ILE A 121 8.22 2.83 19.46
N ALA A 122 9.38 2.23 19.16
CA ALA A 122 10.25 1.68 20.20
C ALA A 122 10.78 2.78 21.14
N LEU A 123 11.21 3.94 20.60
CA LEU A 123 11.63 5.10 21.38
C LEU A 123 10.49 5.66 22.23
N PHE A 124 9.29 5.78 21.69
CA PHE A 124 8.11 6.25 22.39
C PHE A 124 7.77 5.38 23.61
N LEU A 125 7.75 4.07 23.42
CA LEU A 125 7.49 3.12 24.51
C LEU A 125 8.62 3.10 25.54
N LEU A 126 9.87 3.24 25.12
CA LEU A 126 11.03 3.42 26.01
C LEU A 126 10.89 4.69 26.86
N ALA A 127 10.48 5.80 26.26
CA ALA A 127 10.28 7.06 26.97
C ALA A 127 9.13 6.96 28.00
N ILE A 128 8.03 6.29 27.66
CA ILE A 128 6.96 5.98 28.63
C ILE A 128 7.51 5.15 29.78
N TRP A 129 8.25 4.07 29.47
CA TRP A 129 8.88 3.22 30.51
C TRP A 129 9.71 4.03 31.49
N TRP A 130 10.57 4.89 30.97
CA TRP A 130 11.42 5.75 31.82
C TRP A 130 10.62 6.75 32.68
N CYS A 131 9.57 7.36 32.12
CA CYS A 131 8.74 8.31 32.84
C CYS A 131 7.95 7.65 33.97
N VAL A 132 7.33 6.50 33.75
CA VAL A 132 6.51 5.83 34.78
C VAL A 132 7.35 5.19 35.89
N HIS A 133 8.66 4.95 35.66
CA HIS A 133 9.59 4.41 36.65
C HIS A 133 10.52 5.45 37.29
N GLY A 134 10.23 6.74 37.10
CA GLY A 134 10.98 7.83 37.72
C GLY A 134 10.91 9.09 36.88
N PHE A 135 9.86 9.84 37.07
CA PHE A 135 9.59 11.06 36.31
C PHE A 135 10.63 12.15 36.59
N THR A 136 11.21 12.68 35.51
CA THR A 136 12.09 13.87 35.53
C THR A 136 11.78 14.76 34.35
N ALA A 137 12.14 16.05 34.43
CA ALA A 137 11.93 17.00 33.34
C ALA A 137 12.60 16.53 32.02
N TRP A 138 13.82 15.95 32.11
CA TRP A 138 14.53 15.41 30.95
C TRP A 138 13.78 14.24 30.29
N ARG A 139 13.27 13.31 31.10
CA ARG A 139 12.48 12.18 30.59
C ARG A 139 11.15 12.64 29.97
N ALA A 140 10.51 13.64 30.55
CA ALA A 140 9.33 14.28 29.99
C ALA A 140 9.63 14.95 28.63
N LEU A 141 10.75 15.64 28.52
CA LEU A 141 11.22 16.23 27.26
C LEU A 141 11.49 15.14 26.21
N LEU A 142 12.13 14.04 26.60
CA LEU A 142 12.36 12.91 25.72
C LEU A 142 11.03 12.25 25.27
N LEU A 143 10.05 12.13 26.17
CA LEU A 143 8.73 11.63 25.82
C LEU A 143 8.02 12.57 24.83
N ALA A 144 8.13 13.88 25.02
CA ALA A 144 7.60 14.85 24.09
C ALA A 144 8.28 14.76 22.72
N ALA A 145 9.61 14.66 22.68
CA ALA A 145 10.36 14.49 21.45
C ALA A 145 10.01 13.16 20.74
N ALA A 146 9.93 12.04 21.46
CA ALA A 146 9.53 10.75 20.92
C ALA A 146 8.11 10.77 20.35
N THR A 147 7.18 11.43 21.07
CA THR A 147 5.79 11.64 20.58
C THR A 147 5.78 12.46 19.29
N ALA A 148 6.52 13.57 19.24
CA ALA A 148 6.64 14.37 18.03
C ALA A 148 7.26 13.58 16.87
N LEU A 149 8.30 12.80 17.12
CA LEU A 149 8.96 11.97 16.10
C LEU A 149 8.01 10.91 15.55
N VAL A 150 7.28 10.18 16.38
CA VAL A 150 6.35 9.15 15.91
C VAL A 150 5.19 9.74 15.11
N VAL A 151 4.61 10.87 15.56
CA VAL A 151 3.49 11.51 14.88
C VAL A 151 3.92 12.16 13.56
N LEU A 152 5.04 12.87 13.56
CA LEU A 152 5.50 13.65 12.39
C LEU A 152 6.29 12.83 11.37
N SER A 153 6.70 11.60 11.71
CA SER A 153 7.37 10.70 10.76
C SER A 153 6.41 9.76 10.04
N ASN A 154 5.28 9.45 10.69
CA ASN A 154 4.35 8.46 10.18
C ASN A 154 2.96 8.68 10.76
N PHE A 155 2.01 9.05 9.93
CA PHE A 155 0.61 9.24 10.34
C PHE A 155 0.03 8.01 11.06
N TYR A 156 0.23 6.81 10.50
CA TYR A 156 -0.22 5.58 11.15
C TYR A 156 0.49 5.33 12.48
N GLY A 157 1.80 5.60 12.53
CA GLY A 157 2.58 5.50 13.78
C GLY A 157 2.03 6.38 14.87
N GLY A 158 1.64 7.62 14.53
CA GLY A 158 1.01 8.57 15.45
C GLY A 158 -0.33 8.04 16.00
N LEU A 159 -1.19 7.50 15.14
CA LEU A 159 -2.48 6.90 15.56
C LEU A 159 -2.29 5.65 16.43
N ILE A 160 -1.33 4.78 16.07
CA ILE A 160 -0.97 3.61 16.87
C ILE A 160 -0.47 4.04 18.24
N ALA A 161 0.45 5.02 18.30
CA ALA A 161 0.98 5.53 19.56
C ALA A 161 -0.15 6.12 20.44
N ALA A 162 -1.06 6.91 19.87
CA ALA A 162 -2.20 7.47 20.59
C ALA A 162 -3.13 6.40 21.16
N ALA A 163 -3.45 5.36 20.37
CA ALA A 163 -4.33 4.27 20.80
C ALA A 163 -3.67 3.37 21.86
N ILE A 164 -2.35 3.19 21.82
CA ILE A 164 -1.60 2.33 22.74
C ILE A 164 -1.15 3.06 24.01
N ALA A 165 -0.94 4.37 23.96
CA ALA A 165 -0.40 5.16 25.06
C ALA A 165 -1.13 4.95 26.40
N PRO A 166 -2.47 5.01 26.50
CA PRO A 166 -3.17 4.83 27.78
C PRO A 166 -2.86 3.47 28.42
N PHE A 167 -2.83 2.42 27.60
CA PHE A 167 -2.52 1.06 28.06
C PHE A 167 -1.04 0.93 28.43
N ALA A 168 -0.12 1.48 27.62
CA ALA A 168 1.30 1.42 27.89
C ALA A 168 1.66 2.13 29.20
N VAL A 169 1.09 3.31 29.47
CA VAL A 169 1.31 4.04 30.72
C VAL A 169 0.92 3.22 31.93
N VAL A 170 -0.29 2.63 31.93
CA VAL A 170 -0.80 1.83 33.04
C VAL A 170 -0.04 0.52 33.17
N LEU A 171 0.13 -0.23 32.10
CA LEU A 171 0.74 -1.56 32.13
C LEU A 171 2.23 -1.50 32.45
N PHE A 172 2.96 -0.50 31.96
CA PHE A 172 4.37 -0.29 32.33
C PHE A 172 4.50 0.20 33.75
N TRP A 173 3.61 1.04 34.25
CA TRP A 173 3.61 1.40 35.67
C TRP A 173 3.30 0.21 36.58
N LEU A 174 2.44 -0.72 36.15
CA LEU A 174 2.15 -1.97 36.87
C LEU A 174 3.32 -2.97 36.77
N ALA A 175 4.12 -2.93 35.72
CA ALA A 175 5.32 -3.74 35.60
C ALA A 175 6.38 -3.28 36.62
N PRO A 176 7.04 -4.18 37.36
CA PRO A 176 8.09 -3.78 38.30
C PRO A 176 9.33 -3.30 37.55
N ALA A 177 9.92 -2.19 38.03
CA ALA A 177 11.24 -1.78 37.59
C ALA A 177 12.31 -2.81 38.00
N ARG A 178 13.32 -3.00 37.16
CA ARG A 178 14.43 -3.93 37.41
C ARG A 178 15.19 -3.65 38.70
N ASP A 179 15.40 -2.37 39.01
CA ASP A 179 16.12 -1.88 40.17
C ASP A 179 15.30 -1.88 41.48
N GLY A 180 14.10 -2.46 41.44
CA GLY A 180 13.23 -2.56 42.62
C GLY A 180 12.65 -1.26 43.12
N ARG A 181 12.75 -0.16 42.36
CA ARG A 181 12.16 1.11 42.75
C ARG A 181 10.65 0.97 43.02
N PRO A 182 10.17 1.62 44.08
CA PRO A 182 8.75 1.62 44.39
C PRO A 182 7.95 2.37 43.32
N ARG A 183 6.77 1.85 43.00
CA ARG A 183 5.82 2.50 42.10
C ARG A 183 5.29 3.78 42.77
N ARG A 184 5.38 4.91 42.07
CA ARG A 184 4.85 6.18 42.55
C ARG A 184 3.68 6.62 41.69
N ALA A 185 2.50 6.82 42.31
CA ALA A 185 1.32 7.31 41.60
C ALA A 185 1.60 8.69 40.95
N ARG A 186 2.47 9.52 41.56
CA ARG A 186 2.93 10.77 40.98
C ARG A 186 3.55 10.58 39.59
N ASP A 187 4.41 9.60 39.40
CA ASP A 187 5.11 9.35 38.12
C ASP A 187 4.11 8.93 37.04
N LEU A 188 3.12 8.11 37.42
CA LEU A 188 2.00 7.76 36.55
C LEU A 188 1.19 9.00 36.13
N MET A 189 0.76 9.80 37.11
CA MET A 189 -0.08 10.97 36.84
C MET A 189 0.65 12.01 35.99
N LEU A 190 1.93 12.30 36.28
CA LEU A 190 2.72 13.24 35.50
C LEU A 190 2.97 12.77 34.08
N THR A 191 3.22 11.48 33.89
CA THR A 191 3.36 10.89 32.54
C THR A 191 2.07 11.01 31.75
N ALA A 192 0.93 10.67 32.38
CA ALA A 192 -0.38 10.81 31.75
C ALA A 192 -0.69 12.30 31.42
N ALA A 193 -0.38 13.23 32.34
CA ALA A 193 -0.58 14.66 32.10
C ALA A 193 0.24 15.18 30.91
N VAL A 194 1.50 14.77 30.79
CA VAL A 194 2.35 15.12 29.63
C VAL A 194 1.73 14.61 28.34
N LEU A 195 1.31 13.34 28.27
CA LEU A 195 0.69 12.77 27.07
C LEU A 195 -0.65 13.44 26.73
N LEU A 196 -1.47 13.77 27.73
CA LEU A 196 -2.73 14.50 27.50
C LEU A 196 -2.45 15.91 26.98
N ALA A 197 -1.45 16.62 27.52
CA ALA A 197 -1.06 17.93 27.02
C ALA A 197 -0.54 17.86 25.58
N LEU A 198 0.26 16.85 25.26
CA LEU A 198 0.74 16.61 23.88
C LEU A 198 -0.41 16.27 22.93
N ALA A 199 -1.37 15.46 23.37
CA ALA A 199 -2.55 15.13 22.58
C ALA A 199 -3.43 16.37 22.33
N ALA A 200 -3.68 17.18 23.35
CA ALA A 200 -4.43 18.43 23.23
C ALA A 200 -3.72 19.44 22.31
N GLY A 201 -2.42 19.62 22.48
CA GLY A 201 -1.59 20.48 21.61
C GLY A 201 -1.55 19.98 20.17
N GLY A 202 -1.42 18.68 19.98
CA GLY A 202 -1.45 18.03 18.66
C GLY A 202 -2.81 18.21 17.97
N LEU A 203 -3.92 18.05 18.70
CA LEU A 203 -5.28 18.27 18.18
C LEU A 203 -5.49 19.75 17.80
N ALA A 204 -5.05 20.69 18.64
CA ALA A 204 -5.13 22.11 18.36
C ALA A 204 -4.30 22.50 17.12
N ALA A 205 -3.11 21.91 16.95
CA ALA A 205 -2.29 22.10 15.75
C ALA A 205 -2.96 21.50 14.50
N ALA A 206 -3.50 20.29 14.61
CA ALA A 206 -4.21 19.64 13.51
C ALA A 206 -5.46 20.43 13.09
N TRP A 207 -6.19 21.00 14.05
CA TRP A 207 -7.34 21.87 13.75
C TRP A 207 -6.95 23.07 12.88
N ARG A 208 -5.76 23.64 13.07
CA ARG A 208 -5.25 24.77 12.26
C ARG A 208 -4.73 24.33 10.88
N VAL A 209 -4.15 23.14 10.78
CA VAL A 209 -3.49 22.67 9.54
C VAL A 209 -4.44 21.91 8.63
N VAL A 210 -5.31 21.09 9.21
CA VAL A 210 -6.25 20.22 8.48
C VAL A 210 -7.66 20.27 9.08
N PRO A 211 -8.28 21.46 9.19
CA PRO A 211 -9.58 21.61 9.84
C PRO A 211 -10.65 20.69 9.22
N SER A 212 -10.64 20.53 7.91
CA SER A 212 -11.60 19.69 7.20
C SER A 212 -11.58 18.22 7.59
N VAL A 213 -10.42 17.70 8.04
CA VAL A 213 -10.30 16.32 8.53
C VAL A 213 -10.95 16.12 9.88
N ILE A 214 -10.90 17.18 10.73
CA ILE A 214 -11.44 17.15 12.09
C ILE A 214 -12.95 17.45 12.08
N GLU A 215 -13.37 18.44 11.28
CA GLU A 215 -14.77 18.87 11.19
C GLU A 215 -15.65 17.86 10.44
N ARG A 216 -15.09 17.18 9.45
CA ARG A 216 -15.82 16.26 8.57
C ARG A 216 -15.03 15.00 8.30
N PRO A 217 -14.71 14.20 9.35
CA PRO A 217 -13.91 12.99 9.20
C PRO A 217 -14.53 11.95 8.26
N GLU A 218 -15.85 11.97 8.12
CA GLU A 218 -16.61 11.09 7.21
C GLU A 218 -16.25 11.30 5.74
N ARG A 219 -15.78 12.49 5.34
CA ARG A 219 -15.31 12.76 3.96
C ARG A 219 -14.02 12.03 3.62
N TYR A 220 -13.27 11.63 4.63
CA TYR A 220 -12.02 10.89 4.50
C TYR A 220 -12.20 9.43 4.88
N ALA A 221 -13.45 9.02 5.17
CA ALA A 221 -13.77 7.64 5.47
C ALA A 221 -13.39 6.74 4.31
N VAL A 222 -12.66 5.67 4.62
CA VAL A 222 -12.37 4.64 3.64
C VAL A 222 -13.59 3.76 3.42
N HIS A 223 -13.69 3.18 2.24
CA HIS A 223 -14.80 2.28 1.93
C HIS A 223 -14.81 1.08 2.89
N ARG A 224 -15.99 0.66 3.39
CA ARG A 224 -16.14 -0.41 4.39
C ARG A 224 -15.46 -1.73 4.03
N ILE A 225 -15.24 -1.98 2.75
CA ILE A 225 -14.52 -3.17 2.27
C ILE A 225 -13.02 -3.14 2.57
N GLU A 226 -12.40 -1.95 2.74
CA GLU A 226 -10.96 -1.81 2.89
C GLU A 226 -10.44 -2.27 4.26
N PRO A 227 -11.03 -1.88 5.42
CA PRO A 227 -10.51 -2.29 6.71
C PRO A 227 -10.39 -3.82 6.87
N PRO A 228 -11.36 -4.66 6.45
CA PRO A 228 -11.19 -6.11 6.48
C PRO A 228 -10.06 -6.66 5.60
N LEU A 229 -9.71 -5.97 4.49
CA LEU A 229 -8.62 -6.37 3.59
C LEU A 229 -7.24 -6.05 4.17
N TYR A 230 -7.13 -4.96 4.95
CA TYR A 230 -5.87 -4.46 5.51
C TYR A 230 -5.76 -4.70 7.02
N SER A 231 -6.58 -5.57 7.59
CA SER A 231 -6.53 -6.00 8.99
C SER A 231 -5.84 -7.35 9.13
N ALA A 232 -5.19 -7.54 10.27
CA ALA A 232 -4.59 -8.83 10.60
C ALA A 232 -5.65 -9.94 10.71
N ARG A 233 -5.28 -11.13 10.31
CA ARG A 233 -5.93 -12.36 10.73
C ARG A 233 -5.12 -12.95 11.88
N TRP A 234 -5.77 -13.56 12.85
CA TRP A 234 -5.05 -14.13 14.00
C TRP A 234 -3.93 -15.09 13.59
N TRP A 235 -4.12 -15.86 12.53
CA TRP A 235 -3.13 -16.79 11.98
C TRP A 235 -2.00 -16.11 11.19
N SER A 236 -2.16 -14.85 10.76
CA SER A 236 -1.09 -14.12 10.06
C SER A 236 0.16 -13.95 10.93
N TYR A 237 0.01 -13.95 12.24
CA TYR A 237 1.11 -13.92 13.19
C TYR A 237 1.90 -15.24 13.27
N LEU A 238 1.36 -16.31 12.69
CA LEU A 238 1.92 -17.67 12.69
C LEU A 238 2.39 -18.13 11.30
N VAL A 239 2.14 -17.35 10.25
CA VAL A 239 2.53 -17.70 8.88
C VAL A 239 3.79 -16.93 8.49
N PRO A 240 4.89 -17.62 8.11
CA PRO A 240 6.12 -16.98 7.66
C PRO A 240 5.91 -16.01 6.49
N PRO A 241 6.86 -15.10 6.26
CA PRO A 241 6.78 -14.17 5.14
C PRO A 241 6.72 -14.87 3.79
N VAL A 242 6.00 -14.26 2.83
CA VAL A 242 5.90 -14.80 1.47
C VAL A 242 7.23 -14.74 0.70
N ASP A 243 8.15 -13.91 1.14
CA ASP A 243 9.51 -13.81 0.62
C ASP A 243 10.53 -14.59 1.44
N HIS A 244 10.11 -15.48 2.35
CA HIS A 244 11.01 -16.37 3.06
C HIS A 244 11.68 -17.33 2.09
N ALA A 245 13.02 -17.50 2.22
CA ALA A 245 13.83 -18.27 1.27
C ALA A 245 13.32 -19.71 1.04
N VAL A 246 12.82 -20.37 2.09
CA VAL A 246 12.38 -21.77 2.05
C VAL A 246 10.84 -21.88 2.17
N LEU A 247 10.24 -21.15 3.09
CA LEU A 247 8.81 -21.29 3.45
C LEU A 247 7.89 -20.37 2.65
N GLY A 248 8.42 -19.45 1.83
CA GLY A 248 7.63 -18.44 1.10
C GLY A 248 6.61 -19.03 0.14
N GLY A 249 6.92 -20.16 -0.50
CA GLY A 249 5.98 -20.88 -1.36
C GLY A 249 4.76 -21.41 -0.61
N TRP A 250 4.98 -21.98 0.59
CA TRP A 250 3.90 -22.43 1.48
C TRP A 250 3.09 -21.24 2.00
N ALA A 251 3.74 -20.20 2.50
CA ALA A 251 3.09 -18.99 2.99
C ALA A 251 2.20 -18.34 1.90
N SER A 252 2.72 -18.24 0.67
CA SER A 252 1.96 -17.74 -0.49
C SER A 252 0.74 -18.59 -0.81
N ARG A 253 0.82 -19.91 -0.60
CA ARG A 253 -0.31 -20.84 -0.78
C ARG A 253 -1.38 -20.58 0.29
N VAL A 254 -0.99 -20.49 1.56
CA VAL A 254 -1.90 -20.19 2.67
C VAL A 254 -2.66 -18.89 2.42
N LEU A 255 -1.97 -17.82 1.99
CA LEU A 255 -2.63 -16.55 1.67
C LEU A 255 -3.65 -16.70 0.53
N ARG A 256 -3.30 -17.41 -0.56
CA ARG A 256 -4.22 -17.63 -1.69
C ARG A 256 -5.46 -18.46 -1.29
N GLU A 257 -5.28 -19.52 -0.53
CA GLU A 257 -6.38 -20.37 -0.05
C GLU A 257 -7.34 -19.61 0.85
N ASN A 258 -6.83 -18.68 1.65
CA ASN A 258 -7.62 -17.75 2.47
C ASN A 258 -8.10 -16.49 1.71
N ARG A 259 -8.00 -16.48 0.37
CA ARG A 259 -8.46 -15.40 -0.51
C ARG A 259 -7.82 -14.04 -0.24
N ILE A 260 -6.60 -14.02 0.30
CA ILE A 260 -5.81 -12.79 0.45
C ILE A 260 -5.13 -12.49 -0.88
N THR A 261 -5.81 -11.74 -1.75
CA THR A 261 -5.29 -11.29 -3.05
C THR A 261 -4.75 -9.86 -2.97
N TYR A 262 -5.41 -9.01 -2.18
CA TYR A 262 -5.01 -7.63 -1.90
C TYR A 262 -4.51 -7.51 -0.46
N GLY A 263 -3.68 -6.50 -0.19
CA GLY A 263 -3.16 -6.26 1.16
C GLY A 263 -2.19 -7.34 1.66
N ARG A 264 -1.58 -8.12 0.78
CA ARG A 264 -0.64 -9.21 1.16
C ARG A 264 0.51 -8.70 2.04
N LEU A 265 0.92 -7.46 1.85
CA LEU A 265 1.94 -6.79 2.65
C LEU A 265 1.54 -6.69 4.12
N GLU A 266 0.30 -6.37 4.40
CA GLU A 266 -0.22 -6.21 5.77
C GLU A 266 -0.35 -7.56 6.52
N HIS A 267 -0.20 -8.68 5.82
CA HIS A 267 -0.14 -10.02 6.41
C HIS A 267 1.29 -10.54 6.66
N GLN A 268 2.33 -9.72 6.38
CA GLN A 268 3.73 -10.06 6.67
C GLN A 268 4.07 -9.69 8.12
N ILE A 269 3.34 -10.26 9.08
CA ILE A 269 3.37 -9.92 10.52
C ILE A 269 3.78 -11.10 11.41
N TYR A 270 4.46 -12.07 10.84
CA TYR A 270 4.94 -13.27 11.51
C TYR A 270 5.81 -12.95 12.72
N LEU A 271 5.50 -13.56 13.87
CA LEU A 271 6.24 -13.33 15.12
C LEU A 271 7.51 -14.18 15.25
N GLY A 272 7.56 -15.33 14.59
CA GLY A 272 8.63 -16.33 14.77
C GLY A 272 8.30 -17.33 15.87
N TYR A 273 8.36 -18.62 15.56
CA TYR A 273 8.16 -19.67 16.57
C TYR A 273 9.25 -19.67 17.63
N GLY A 274 10.51 -19.36 17.25
CA GLY A 274 11.59 -19.19 18.19
C GLY A 274 11.35 -18.07 19.20
N VAL A 275 10.83 -16.92 18.72
CA VAL A 275 10.42 -15.79 19.57
C VAL A 275 9.28 -16.18 20.48
N LEU A 276 8.25 -16.87 19.97
CA LEU A 276 7.09 -17.32 20.76
C LEU A 276 7.47 -18.35 21.81
N LEU A 277 8.38 -19.27 21.52
CA LEU A 277 8.90 -20.23 22.49
C LEU A 277 9.63 -19.54 23.64
N LEU A 278 10.51 -18.58 23.34
CA LEU A 278 11.19 -17.78 24.35
C LEU A 278 10.21 -16.95 25.19
N ALA A 279 9.21 -16.34 24.54
CA ALA A 279 8.13 -15.63 25.24
C ALA A 279 7.34 -16.57 26.17
N GLY A 280 7.07 -17.81 25.74
CA GLY A 280 6.47 -18.86 26.55
C GLY A 280 7.33 -19.20 27.79
N VAL A 281 8.64 -19.29 27.66
CA VAL A 281 9.57 -19.49 28.80
C VAL A 281 9.46 -18.35 29.82
N ALA A 282 9.35 -17.09 29.35
CA ALA A 282 9.19 -15.95 30.24
C ALA A 282 7.86 -16.00 31.01
N LEU A 283 6.76 -16.24 30.31
CA LEU A 283 5.42 -16.30 30.90
C LEU A 283 5.26 -17.50 31.87
N TRP A 284 5.78 -18.65 31.48
CA TRP A 284 5.83 -19.82 32.35
C TRP A 284 6.62 -19.59 33.63
N GLY A 285 7.81 -18.95 33.48
CA GLY A 285 8.64 -18.57 34.63
C GLY A 285 7.95 -17.56 35.54
N ALA A 286 7.24 -16.58 34.95
CA ALA A 286 6.46 -15.60 35.71
C ALA A 286 5.30 -16.25 36.46
N ALA A 287 4.56 -17.16 35.83
CA ALA A 287 3.45 -17.89 36.46
C ALA A 287 3.90 -18.73 37.64
N ARG A 288 5.10 -19.33 37.55
CA ARG A 288 5.70 -20.09 38.62
C ARG A 288 6.45 -19.27 39.67
N ARG A 289 6.43 -17.92 39.54
CA ARG A 289 7.17 -16.98 40.39
C ARG A 289 8.67 -17.34 40.53
N ALA A 290 9.22 -17.97 39.50
CA ALA A 290 10.57 -18.51 39.51
C ALA A 290 11.66 -17.45 39.61
N ASP A 291 11.38 -16.22 39.16
CA ASP A 291 12.32 -15.09 39.16
C ASP A 291 11.56 -13.76 39.28
N PRO A 292 11.94 -12.87 40.24
CA PRO A 292 11.31 -11.55 40.36
C PRO A 292 11.34 -10.70 39.10
N ARG A 293 12.38 -10.83 38.25
CA ARG A 293 12.53 -10.08 37.01
C ARG A 293 11.50 -10.46 35.95
N LEU A 294 10.98 -11.69 35.99
CA LEU A 294 9.92 -12.14 35.09
C LEU A 294 8.53 -11.55 35.44
N ARG A 295 8.39 -10.85 36.57
CA ARG A 295 7.13 -10.22 36.98
C ARG A 295 6.66 -9.11 36.01
N ALA A 296 7.54 -8.60 35.14
CA ALA A 296 7.16 -7.69 34.07
C ALA A 296 6.46 -8.40 32.90
N ALA A 297 6.69 -9.72 32.71
CA ALA A 297 6.20 -10.45 31.53
C ALA A 297 4.67 -10.39 31.33
N PRO A 298 3.79 -10.60 32.35
CA PRO A 298 2.35 -10.53 32.14
C PRO A 298 1.86 -9.15 31.68
N TRP A 299 2.50 -8.07 32.11
CA TRP A 299 2.15 -6.70 31.71
C TRP A 299 2.57 -6.38 30.28
N ILE A 300 3.73 -6.87 29.87
CA ILE A 300 4.20 -6.77 28.47
C ILE A 300 3.31 -7.61 27.58
N ALA A 301 2.92 -8.81 28.01
CA ALA A 301 1.99 -9.66 27.29
C ALA A 301 0.61 -8.98 27.13
N ALA A 302 0.11 -8.34 28.20
CA ALA A 302 -1.14 -7.58 28.16
C ALA A 302 -1.08 -6.44 27.13
N LEU A 303 0.03 -5.69 27.05
CA LEU A 303 0.23 -4.67 26.03
C LEU A 303 0.22 -5.27 24.62
N GLY A 304 0.92 -6.39 24.42
CA GLY A 304 0.90 -7.14 23.16
C GLY A 304 -0.52 -7.62 22.78
N LEU A 305 -1.30 -8.10 23.74
CA LEU A 305 -2.68 -8.54 23.53
C LEU A 305 -3.61 -7.37 23.17
N VAL A 306 -3.46 -6.21 23.80
CA VAL A 306 -4.21 -4.99 23.41
C VAL A 306 -3.90 -4.63 21.97
N ALA A 307 -2.62 -4.58 21.59
CA ALA A 307 -2.21 -4.27 20.22
C ALA A 307 -2.69 -5.35 19.23
N PHE A 308 -2.65 -6.62 19.61
CA PHE A 308 -3.20 -7.72 18.82
C PHE A 308 -4.71 -7.52 18.57
N ALA A 309 -5.49 -7.23 19.62
CA ALA A 309 -6.92 -6.98 19.50
C ALA A 309 -7.20 -5.79 18.54
N TRP A 310 -6.45 -4.69 18.67
CA TRP A 310 -6.55 -3.54 17.76
C TRP A 310 -6.10 -3.84 16.32
N SER A 311 -5.28 -4.86 16.11
CA SER A 311 -4.83 -5.25 14.76
C SER A 311 -5.90 -6.00 13.95
N LEU A 312 -6.88 -6.59 14.63
CA LEU A 312 -7.94 -7.37 13.98
C LEU A 312 -8.95 -6.47 13.28
N SER A 313 -9.72 -7.07 12.37
CA SER A 313 -10.73 -6.33 11.61
C SER A 313 -11.80 -5.69 12.52
N PRO A 314 -12.27 -4.47 12.19
CA PRO A 314 -13.42 -3.87 12.84
C PRO A 314 -14.72 -4.68 12.66
N GLU A 315 -14.78 -5.52 11.64
CA GLU A 315 -15.87 -6.46 11.39
C GLU A 315 -15.32 -7.88 11.37
N LEU A 316 -15.80 -8.71 12.29
CA LEU A 316 -15.45 -10.13 12.38
C LEU A 316 -16.60 -10.98 11.88
N ARG A 317 -16.30 -12.00 11.08
CA ARG A 317 -17.27 -13.01 10.65
C ARG A 317 -17.07 -14.28 11.47
N ILE A 318 -18.03 -14.57 12.37
CA ILE A 318 -18.03 -15.77 13.20
C ILE A 318 -19.33 -16.54 12.93
N ALA A 319 -19.22 -17.79 12.52
CA ALA A 319 -20.36 -18.66 12.19
C ALA A 319 -21.37 -18.01 11.19
N GLY A 320 -20.85 -17.28 10.20
CA GLY A 320 -21.66 -16.61 9.17
C GLY A 320 -22.31 -15.29 9.60
N ARG A 321 -22.16 -14.88 10.87
CA ARG A 321 -22.66 -13.59 11.39
C ARG A 321 -21.53 -12.55 11.42
N GLU A 322 -21.86 -11.32 11.04
CA GLU A 322 -20.97 -10.18 11.20
C GLU A 322 -21.16 -9.59 12.60
N ILE A 323 -20.07 -9.52 13.35
CA ILE A 323 -20.05 -8.93 14.69
C ILE A 323 -18.99 -7.83 14.75
N PRO A 324 -19.20 -6.76 15.56
CA PRO A 324 -18.17 -5.75 15.78
C PRO A 324 -16.90 -6.37 16.36
N GLY A 325 -15.76 -6.14 15.70
CA GLY A 325 -14.45 -6.53 16.20
C GLY A 325 -13.90 -5.50 17.21
N PRO A 326 -12.79 -5.83 17.91
CA PRO A 326 -12.18 -4.90 18.88
C PRO A 326 -11.83 -3.54 18.30
N SER A 327 -11.39 -3.49 17.04
CA SER A 327 -11.02 -2.25 16.35
C SER A 327 -12.20 -1.44 15.81
N ALA A 328 -13.46 -1.91 15.98
CA ALA A 328 -14.65 -1.18 15.53
C ALA A 328 -14.77 0.20 16.18
N LEU A 329 -14.39 0.32 17.46
CA LEU A 329 -14.36 1.60 18.17
C LEU A 329 -13.37 2.58 17.52
N LEU A 330 -12.16 2.12 17.19
CA LEU A 330 -11.17 2.96 16.50
C LEU A 330 -11.65 3.38 15.11
N TYR A 331 -12.28 2.48 14.38
CA TYR A 331 -12.83 2.79 13.05
C TYR A 331 -13.99 3.80 13.14
N ALA A 332 -14.83 3.71 14.16
CA ALA A 332 -15.90 4.67 14.38
C ALA A 332 -15.37 6.09 14.70
N LEU A 333 -14.27 6.18 15.46
CA LEU A 333 -13.63 7.46 15.80
C LEU A 333 -12.76 8.01 14.67
N LEU A 334 -12.11 7.14 13.89
CA LEU A 334 -11.13 7.48 12.87
C LEU A 334 -11.42 6.70 11.57
N PRO A 335 -12.50 7.05 10.85
CA PRO A 335 -12.96 6.29 9.68
C PRO A 335 -12.00 6.31 8.50
N MET A 336 -10.97 7.18 8.52
CA MET A 336 -9.87 7.21 7.55
C MET A 336 -8.80 6.13 7.83
N PHE A 337 -8.84 5.47 8.98
CA PHE A 337 -7.87 4.42 9.32
C PHE A 337 -8.31 3.07 8.75
N ARG A 338 -7.53 2.54 7.80
CA ARG A 338 -7.88 1.28 7.11
C ARG A 338 -7.00 0.09 7.46
N ALA A 339 -5.73 0.33 7.80
CA ALA A 339 -4.71 -0.71 7.91
C ALA A 339 -4.46 -1.08 9.39
N PHE A 340 -5.43 -1.76 10.01
CA PHE A 340 -5.36 -2.18 11.42
C PHE A 340 -4.24 -3.19 11.66
N ALA A 341 -3.85 -4.00 10.66
CA ALA A 341 -2.71 -4.91 10.77
C ALA A 341 -1.41 -4.21 11.22
N ARG A 342 -1.27 -2.90 11.01
CA ARG A 342 -0.08 -2.12 11.40
C ARG A 342 0.13 -2.01 12.91
N PHE A 343 -0.88 -2.30 13.74
CA PHE A 343 -0.70 -2.49 15.18
C PHE A 343 0.25 -3.65 15.49
N ALA A 344 0.53 -4.54 14.54
CA ALA A 344 1.51 -5.62 14.65
C ALA A 344 2.91 -5.13 15.04
N VAL A 345 3.28 -3.88 14.78
CA VAL A 345 4.55 -3.30 15.24
C VAL A 345 4.69 -3.36 16.76
N VAL A 346 3.60 -3.11 17.50
CA VAL A 346 3.58 -3.18 18.96
C VAL A 346 3.51 -4.64 19.44
N VAL A 347 2.75 -5.49 18.74
CA VAL A 347 2.71 -6.94 19.01
C VAL A 347 4.10 -7.54 18.87
N GLN A 348 4.80 -7.20 17.78
CA GLN A 348 6.18 -7.65 17.51
C GLN A 348 7.14 -7.18 18.60
N LEU A 349 7.07 -5.90 18.99
CA LEU A 349 7.92 -5.37 20.05
C LEU A 349 7.66 -6.07 21.39
N ALA A 350 6.38 -6.26 21.77
CA ALA A 350 6.03 -6.98 22.99
C ALA A 350 6.53 -8.44 22.96
N ALA A 351 6.41 -9.13 21.82
CA ALA A 351 6.88 -10.50 21.64
C ALA A 351 8.40 -10.62 21.83
N VAL A 352 9.18 -9.71 21.22
CA VAL A 352 10.65 -9.74 21.38
C VAL A 352 11.11 -9.33 22.77
N LEU A 353 10.38 -8.44 23.48
CA LEU A 353 10.64 -8.11 24.88
C LEU A 353 10.40 -9.32 25.80
N LEU A 354 9.31 -10.06 25.57
CA LEU A 354 9.04 -11.32 26.26
C LEU A 354 10.11 -12.36 25.95
N ALA A 355 10.51 -12.47 24.68
CA ALA A 355 11.59 -13.38 24.28
C ALA A 355 12.93 -13.01 24.95
N ALA A 356 13.21 -11.71 25.12
CA ALA A 356 14.40 -11.26 25.87
C ALA A 356 14.38 -11.72 27.34
N LEU A 357 13.21 -11.64 28.01
CA LEU A 357 13.04 -12.15 29.37
C LEU A 357 13.25 -13.67 29.43
N GLY A 358 12.73 -14.41 28.46
CA GLY A 358 12.92 -15.87 28.36
C GLY A 358 14.38 -16.24 28.09
N ALA A 359 15.03 -15.52 27.17
CA ALA A 359 16.46 -15.71 26.86
C ALA A 359 17.35 -15.38 28.08
N MET A 360 17.08 -14.27 28.78
CA MET A 360 17.76 -13.92 30.03
C MET A 360 17.70 -15.08 31.04
N ARG A 361 16.47 -15.63 31.24
CA ARG A 361 16.27 -16.75 32.18
C ARG A 361 17.05 -18.00 31.82
N LEU A 362 17.18 -18.31 30.52
CA LEU A 362 17.98 -19.45 30.05
C LEU A 362 19.48 -19.21 30.19
N LEU A 363 19.94 -18.00 29.83
CA LEU A 363 21.39 -17.63 29.94
C LEU A 363 21.92 -17.70 31.36
N GLU A 364 21.09 -17.35 32.34
CA GLU A 364 21.51 -17.36 33.76
C GLU A 364 21.72 -18.75 34.35
N LYS A 365 21.04 -19.75 33.81
CA LYS A 365 21.22 -21.14 34.28
C LYS A 365 22.63 -21.66 34.00
N ARG A 366 23.38 -21.07 33.06
CA ARG A 366 24.76 -21.39 32.68
C ARG A 366 25.05 -22.90 32.51
N THR A 367 24.04 -23.70 32.25
CA THR A 367 24.21 -25.13 31.94
C THR A 367 24.52 -25.29 30.45
N ARG A 368 25.23 -26.36 30.07
CA ARG A 368 25.47 -26.69 28.66
C ARG A 368 24.17 -26.79 27.86
N THR A 369 23.15 -27.38 28.48
CA THR A 369 21.81 -27.52 27.86
C THR A 369 21.11 -26.17 27.63
N SER A 370 21.17 -25.23 28.59
CA SER A 370 20.58 -23.90 28.44
C SER A 370 21.33 -23.05 27.41
N THR A 371 22.64 -23.17 27.34
CA THR A 371 23.45 -22.49 26.32
C THR A 371 23.15 -23.05 24.93
N ALA A 372 23.10 -24.38 24.79
CA ALA A 372 22.73 -25.01 23.52
C ALA A 372 21.31 -24.61 23.08
N ALA A 373 20.33 -24.60 23.99
CA ALA A 373 18.95 -24.21 23.70
C ALA A 373 18.89 -22.76 23.16
N ILE A 374 19.63 -21.82 23.72
CA ILE A 374 19.68 -20.44 23.26
C ILE A 374 20.26 -20.34 21.85
N TRP A 375 21.37 -21.01 21.57
CA TRP A 375 21.96 -20.99 20.23
C TRP A 375 21.04 -21.63 19.20
N ILE A 376 20.36 -22.73 19.55
CA ILE A 376 19.35 -23.36 18.68
C ILE A 376 18.20 -22.39 18.42
N LEU A 377 17.66 -21.75 19.48
CA LEU A 377 16.56 -20.78 19.29
C LEU A 377 16.99 -19.53 18.51
N ALA A 378 18.21 -19.04 18.73
CA ALA A 378 18.76 -17.94 17.94
C ALA A 378 18.91 -18.31 16.46
N ALA A 379 19.38 -19.53 16.17
CA ALA A 379 19.47 -20.07 14.82
C ALA A 379 18.08 -20.24 14.18
N ILE A 380 17.08 -20.70 14.96
CA ILE A 380 15.69 -20.79 14.50
C ILE A 380 15.15 -19.40 14.15
N VAL A 381 15.29 -18.40 15.02
CA VAL A 381 14.83 -17.02 14.74
C VAL A 381 15.54 -16.45 13.51
N ALA A 382 16.85 -16.65 13.39
CA ALA A 382 17.61 -16.21 12.23
C ALA A 382 17.11 -16.87 10.93
N PHE A 383 16.81 -18.16 10.97
CA PHE A 383 16.24 -18.88 9.85
C PHE A 383 14.82 -18.40 9.52
N GLU A 384 13.95 -18.26 10.53
CA GLU A 384 12.55 -17.86 10.36
C GLU A 384 12.38 -16.43 9.83
N TYR A 385 13.36 -15.56 10.10
CA TYR A 385 13.35 -14.16 9.64
C TYR A 385 14.19 -13.96 8.37
N ALA A 386 14.83 -15.00 7.87
CA ALA A 386 15.66 -14.91 6.68
C ALA A 386 14.81 -14.72 5.43
N PRO A 387 14.79 -13.53 4.82
CA PRO A 387 14.12 -13.34 3.54
C PRO A 387 14.86 -14.10 2.44
N ALA A 388 14.22 -14.31 1.30
CA ALA A 388 14.94 -14.61 0.07
C ALA A 388 16.02 -13.53 -0.17
N PRO A 389 17.14 -13.85 -0.84
CA PRO A 389 18.20 -12.88 -1.05
C PRO A 389 17.65 -11.56 -1.54
N TRP A 390 17.97 -10.48 -0.83
CA TRP A 390 17.44 -9.16 -1.16
C TRP A 390 17.89 -8.77 -2.55
N ARG A 391 16.93 -8.37 -3.35
CA ARG A 391 17.16 -7.89 -4.71
C ARG A 391 17.13 -6.38 -4.70
N TRP A 392 18.09 -5.79 -5.38
CA TRP A 392 18.03 -4.40 -5.73
C TRP A 392 17.13 -4.25 -6.95
N ARG A 393 16.07 -3.43 -6.83
CA ARG A 393 15.13 -3.16 -7.91
C ARG A 393 15.57 -1.94 -8.70
N ASP A 394 15.67 -2.06 -10.01
CA ASP A 394 15.97 -0.93 -10.87
C ASP A 394 14.83 0.08 -10.84
N VAL A 395 15.18 1.37 -10.66
CA VAL A 395 14.23 2.50 -10.62
C VAL A 395 14.44 3.44 -11.81
N LEU A 396 15.25 3.05 -12.77
CA LEU A 396 15.56 3.86 -13.93
C LEU A 396 14.33 4.01 -14.83
N PRO A 397 14.13 5.20 -15.41
CA PRO A 397 13.14 5.41 -16.46
C PRO A 397 13.46 4.55 -17.68
N THR A 398 12.44 4.12 -18.41
CA THR A 398 12.62 3.38 -19.65
C THR A 398 13.37 4.19 -20.71
N SER A 399 13.87 3.52 -21.74
CA SER A 399 14.51 4.21 -22.89
C SER A 399 13.54 5.16 -23.59
N ALA A 400 12.24 4.81 -23.61
CA ALA A 400 11.18 5.67 -24.14
C ALA A 400 11.06 6.98 -23.34
N HIS A 401 11.11 6.94 -22.01
CA HIS A 401 11.09 8.14 -21.18
C HIS A 401 12.34 9.01 -21.40
N ARG A 402 13.51 8.38 -21.49
CA ARG A 402 14.77 9.10 -21.77
C ARG A 402 14.77 9.74 -23.16
N TRP A 403 14.22 9.04 -24.15
CA TRP A 403 14.08 9.59 -25.50
C TRP A 403 13.12 10.79 -25.49
N ALA A 404 11.93 10.66 -24.90
CA ALA A 404 10.95 11.73 -24.81
C ALA A 404 11.51 12.96 -24.08
N ALA A 405 12.26 12.77 -22.98
CA ALA A 405 12.89 13.88 -22.27
C ALA A 405 13.90 14.67 -23.13
N ARG A 406 14.61 14.01 -24.05
CA ARG A 406 15.59 14.64 -24.92
C ARG A 406 14.97 15.28 -26.15
N HIS A 407 13.93 14.70 -26.74
CA HIS A 407 13.39 15.10 -28.04
C HIS A 407 12.05 15.82 -27.95
N ALA A 408 11.25 15.54 -26.92
CA ALA A 408 9.95 16.17 -26.74
C ALA A 408 10.01 17.53 -25.99
N GLY A 409 11.16 17.90 -25.40
CA GLY A 409 11.41 19.21 -24.81
C GLY A 409 10.33 19.67 -23.83
N HIS A 410 9.67 20.79 -24.16
CA HIS A 410 8.55 21.34 -23.38
C HIS A 410 7.19 20.73 -23.74
N ALA A 411 7.16 19.70 -24.57
CA ALA A 411 5.96 19.03 -25.00
C ALA A 411 5.21 18.36 -23.83
N ARG A 412 3.88 18.29 -23.94
CA ARG A 412 3.04 17.58 -22.99
C ARG A 412 3.04 16.11 -23.35
N VAL A 413 3.65 15.30 -22.49
CA VAL A 413 3.76 13.85 -22.70
C VAL A 413 2.79 13.12 -21.79
N PHE A 414 1.98 12.25 -22.36
CA PHE A 414 1.10 11.33 -21.63
C PHE A 414 1.77 9.97 -21.50
N ASP A 415 1.82 9.44 -20.29
CA ASP A 415 2.36 8.12 -19.99
C ASP A 415 1.24 7.13 -19.76
N CYS A 416 1.19 6.12 -20.61
CA CYS A 416 0.19 5.05 -20.58
C CYS A 416 0.49 3.93 -19.59
N THR A 417 1.63 4.00 -18.90
CA THR A 417 2.00 2.98 -17.92
C THR A 417 0.98 2.98 -16.76
N PRO A 418 0.41 1.83 -16.39
CA PRO A 418 -0.49 1.73 -15.25
C PRO A 418 0.14 2.30 -13.98
N MET A 419 -0.64 3.03 -13.17
CA MET A 419 -0.15 3.70 -11.95
C MET A 419 0.56 2.74 -10.97
N ALA A 420 0.15 1.49 -10.94
CA ALA A 420 0.73 0.45 -10.07
C ALA A 420 2.16 0.04 -10.44
N LEU A 421 2.66 0.40 -11.62
CA LEU A 421 3.94 -0.11 -12.12
C LEU A 421 5.16 0.75 -11.77
N GLY A 422 5.02 1.82 -11.01
CA GLY A 422 6.15 2.64 -10.54
C GLY A 422 6.93 3.41 -11.63
N GLU A 423 7.00 2.90 -12.85
CA GLU A 423 7.78 3.51 -13.93
C GLU A 423 7.28 4.89 -14.33
N ARG A 424 5.96 5.08 -14.34
CA ARG A 424 5.34 6.39 -14.52
C ARG A 424 5.83 7.40 -13.48
N HIS A 425 6.07 6.91 -12.26
CA HIS A 425 6.57 7.75 -11.17
C HIS A 425 8.07 8.01 -11.27
N THR A 426 8.83 7.19 -12.00
CA THR A 426 10.28 7.39 -12.20
C THR A 426 10.62 8.20 -13.44
N ALA A 427 9.66 8.47 -14.31
CA ALA A 427 9.86 9.25 -15.54
C ALA A 427 10.52 10.62 -15.29
N TRP A 428 10.25 11.23 -14.11
CA TRP A 428 10.87 12.49 -13.69
C TRP A 428 12.40 12.38 -13.52
N LEU A 429 12.96 11.20 -13.27
CA LEU A 429 14.42 10.98 -13.23
C LEU A 429 15.09 11.21 -14.59
N SER A 430 14.34 11.14 -15.68
CA SER A 430 14.82 11.48 -17.00
C SER A 430 14.76 12.99 -17.31
N GLY A 431 14.23 13.81 -16.40
CA GLY A 431 13.93 15.22 -16.63
C GLY A 431 12.57 15.46 -17.29
N LEU A 432 11.81 14.41 -17.58
CA LEU A 432 10.51 14.51 -18.24
C LEU A 432 9.45 15.06 -17.28
N ARG A 433 8.78 16.15 -17.66
CA ARG A 433 7.65 16.73 -16.93
C ARG A 433 6.36 16.04 -17.35
N LEU A 434 6.02 14.94 -16.71
CA LEU A 434 4.72 14.30 -16.90
C LEU A 434 3.61 15.13 -16.26
N GLN A 435 2.56 15.41 -17.03
CA GLN A 435 1.35 16.00 -16.48
C GLN A 435 0.45 14.89 -15.96
N HIS A 436 0.22 14.85 -14.64
CA HIS A 436 -0.61 13.85 -13.98
C HIS A 436 -2.13 14.08 -14.15
N ARG A 437 -2.55 15.20 -14.71
CA ARG A 437 -3.95 15.52 -15.00
C ARG A 437 -4.18 15.47 -16.51
N GLY A 438 -4.23 14.26 -17.04
CA GLY A 438 -4.75 13.99 -18.36
C GLY A 438 -6.25 13.66 -18.29
N PRO A 439 -6.94 13.51 -19.43
CA PRO A 439 -8.26 12.96 -19.47
C PRO A 439 -8.24 11.58 -18.79
N PRO A 440 -9.30 11.18 -18.07
CA PRO A 440 -9.42 9.84 -17.56
C PRO A 440 -9.42 8.87 -18.74
N LEU A 441 -8.27 8.28 -19.02
CA LEU A 441 -8.11 7.20 -19.99
C LEU A 441 -8.06 5.91 -19.21
N ASP A 442 -9.04 5.06 -19.40
CA ASP A 442 -9.06 3.73 -18.81
C ASP A 442 -7.95 2.85 -19.42
N ASP A 443 -7.66 3.08 -20.70
CA ASP A 443 -6.49 2.51 -21.38
C ASP A 443 -6.13 3.32 -22.66
N CYS A 444 -4.92 3.15 -23.14
CA CYS A 444 -4.41 3.84 -24.32
C CYS A 444 -4.66 3.12 -25.64
N SER A 445 -5.38 2.03 -25.64
CA SER A 445 -5.81 1.33 -26.85
C SER A 445 -7.21 1.77 -27.33
N ASP A 446 -7.87 2.69 -26.63
CA ASP A 446 -9.16 3.22 -27.04
C ASP A 446 -9.09 3.82 -28.45
N PRO A 447 -10.09 3.61 -29.32
CA PRO A 447 -10.11 4.16 -30.68
C PRO A 447 -9.93 5.67 -30.72
N ASP A 448 -10.51 6.41 -29.78
CA ASP A 448 -10.47 7.87 -29.71
C ASP A 448 -9.29 8.42 -28.86
N VAL A 449 -8.29 7.60 -28.50
CA VAL A 449 -7.18 8.01 -27.62
C VAL A 449 -6.44 9.25 -28.15
N ALA A 450 -6.12 9.28 -29.44
CA ALA A 450 -5.42 10.41 -30.05
C ALA A 450 -6.21 11.71 -29.96
N THR A 451 -7.52 11.67 -30.29
CA THR A 451 -8.43 12.80 -30.19
C THR A 451 -8.50 13.33 -28.77
N ARG A 452 -8.73 12.44 -27.80
CA ARG A 452 -8.84 12.80 -26.37
C ARG A 452 -7.56 13.43 -25.82
N LEU A 453 -6.41 12.86 -26.13
CA LEU A 453 -5.10 13.38 -25.70
C LEU A 453 -4.80 14.72 -26.36
N ARG A 454 -5.09 14.86 -27.65
CA ARG A 454 -4.87 16.11 -28.38
C ARG A 454 -5.74 17.24 -27.84
N LEU A 455 -7.03 17.00 -27.62
CA LEU A 455 -7.94 17.99 -27.00
C LEU A 455 -7.48 18.40 -25.60
N ALA A 456 -6.84 17.50 -24.88
CA ALA A 456 -6.22 17.78 -23.59
C ALA A 456 -4.84 18.46 -23.74
N GLY A 457 -4.37 18.72 -24.97
CA GLY A 457 -3.12 19.42 -25.29
C GLY A 457 -1.86 18.55 -25.17
N PHE A 458 -1.97 17.22 -25.19
CA PHE A 458 -0.82 16.33 -25.26
C PHE A 458 -0.31 16.21 -26.70
N THR A 459 1.01 16.08 -26.82
CA THR A 459 1.72 15.98 -28.10
C THR A 459 2.35 14.61 -28.30
N HIS A 460 2.65 13.91 -27.21
CA HIS A 460 3.27 12.60 -27.24
C HIS A 460 2.61 11.64 -26.26
N LEU A 461 2.64 10.35 -26.63
CA LEU A 461 2.17 9.22 -25.82
C LEU A 461 3.32 8.24 -25.62
N ILE A 462 3.60 7.85 -24.38
CA ILE A 462 4.53 6.76 -24.05
C ILE A 462 3.70 5.51 -23.73
N ALA A 463 4.05 4.39 -24.35
CA ALA A 463 3.54 3.07 -24.04
C ALA A 463 4.71 2.10 -23.78
N ARG A 464 4.55 1.20 -22.80
CA ARG A 464 5.61 0.32 -22.33
C ARG A 464 5.47 -1.09 -22.87
N GLN A 465 6.60 -1.80 -23.03
CA GLN A 465 6.60 -3.23 -23.36
C GLN A 465 6.01 -4.06 -22.21
N GLY A 466 5.21 -5.06 -22.56
CA GLY A 466 4.46 -5.88 -21.59
C GLY A 466 3.06 -5.35 -21.30
N ASP A 467 2.73 -4.15 -21.74
CA ASP A 467 1.38 -3.64 -21.78
C ASP A 467 0.67 -4.14 -23.07
N GLY A 468 -0.53 -4.70 -22.92
CA GLY A 468 -1.35 -5.08 -24.07
C GLY A 468 -1.60 -3.91 -25.02
N ALA A 469 -1.69 -2.69 -24.47
CA ALA A 469 -1.86 -1.47 -25.26
C ALA A 469 -0.66 -1.19 -26.17
N LEU A 470 0.59 -1.36 -25.71
CA LEU A 470 1.75 -1.15 -26.57
C LEU A 470 1.77 -2.13 -27.76
N ARG A 471 1.56 -3.41 -27.46
CA ARG A 471 1.52 -4.44 -28.50
C ARG A 471 0.47 -4.10 -29.54
N TRP A 472 -0.73 -3.79 -29.09
CA TRP A 472 -1.83 -3.37 -29.96
C TRP A 472 -1.49 -2.13 -30.80
N LEU A 473 -1.01 -1.04 -30.17
CA LEU A 473 -0.63 0.19 -30.87
C LEU A 473 0.49 -0.03 -31.89
N THR A 474 1.40 -0.95 -31.60
CA THR A 474 2.55 -1.26 -32.47
C THR A 474 2.15 -2.11 -33.67
N GLU A 475 1.26 -3.09 -33.48
CA GLU A 475 0.85 -4.05 -34.49
C GLU A 475 -0.30 -3.51 -35.37
N GLN A 476 -1.26 -2.83 -34.77
CA GLN A 476 -2.49 -2.38 -35.45
C GLN A 476 -2.50 -0.88 -35.77
N GLY A 477 -1.70 -0.09 -35.04
CA GLY A 477 -1.73 1.36 -35.16
C GLY A 477 -3.00 2.00 -34.58
N ARG A 478 -3.03 3.31 -34.59
CA ARG A 478 -4.23 4.11 -34.31
C ARG A 478 -4.21 5.37 -35.15
N PRO A 479 -5.35 5.79 -35.72
CA PRO A 479 -5.41 7.09 -36.39
C PRO A 479 -4.96 8.22 -35.46
N GLY A 480 -4.07 9.07 -35.94
CA GLY A 480 -3.52 10.18 -35.16
C GLY A 480 -2.40 9.82 -34.20
N LEU A 481 -1.93 8.59 -34.15
CA LEU A 481 -0.71 8.18 -33.43
C LEU A 481 0.35 7.67 -34.41
N SER A 482 1.51 8.35 -34.44
CA SER A 482 2.64 7.97 -35.28
C SER A 482 3.82 7.54 -34.38
N PRO A 483 4.38 6.33 -34.52
CA PRO A 483 5.50 5.91 -33.71
C PRO A 483 6.76 6.68 -34.11
N VAL A 484 7.35 7.42 -33.17
CA VAL A 484 8.59 8.21 -33.37
C VAL A 484 9.80 7.59 -32.68
N TYR A 485 9.57 6.67 -31.74
CA TYR A 485 10.64 5.90 -31.08
C TYR A 485 10.13 4.52 -30.67
N ARG A 486 10.99 3.51 -30.83
CA ARG A 486 10.75 2.13 -30.37
C ARG A 486 12.00 1.56 -29.74
N SER A 487 11.85 0.81 -28.67
CA SER A 487 12.91 0.11 -27.95
C SER A 487 12.37 -1.21 -27.35
N ALA A 488 13.27 -1.99 -26.78
CA ALA A 488 12.88 -3.24 -26.09
C ALA A 488 12.01 -3.01 -24.84
N ASP A 489 12.00 -1.81 -24.27
CA ASP A 489 11.28 -1.48 -23.03
C ASP A 489 10.07 -0.55 -23.23
N GLY A 490 9.83 -0.07 -24.47
CA GLY A 490 8.68 0.78 -24.77
C GLY A 490 8.76 1.52 -26.09
N ALA A 491 7.72 2.30 -26.39
CA ALA A 491 7.64 3.16 -27.57
C ALA A 491 7.10 4.54 -27.22
N VAL A 492 7.44 5.53 -28.07
CA VAL A 492 6.87 6.88 -28.04
C VAL A 492 6.12 7.11 -29.35
N PHE A 493 4.91 7.62 -29.22
CA PHE A 493 4.07 8.00 -30.35
C PHE A 493 3.86 9.51 -30.32
N GLU A 494 3.99 10.14 -31.46
CA GLU A 494 3.56 11.52 -31.68
C GLU A 494 2.06 11.55 -31.92
N ILE A 495 1.38 12.52 -31.30
CA ILE A 495 -0.07 12.72 -31.43
C ILE A 495 -0.28 13.75 -32.55
N GLY A 496 -0.58 13.25 -33.75
CA GLY A 496 -0.80 14.02 -34.96
C GLY A 496 -2.28 14.02 -35.42
N GLY A 497 -2.51 14.47 -36.65
CA GLY A 497 -3.81 14.46 -37.31
C GLY A 497 -4.75 15.59 -36.84
N ARG A 498 -5.97 15.65 -37.41
CA ARG A 498 -7.04 16.58 -37.01
C ARG A 498 -7.83 15.92 -35.87
N ALA A 499 -8.10 16.65 -34.79
CA ALA A 499 -8.99 16.15 -33.76
C ALA A 499 -10.41 16.01 -34.33
N SER A 500 -11.08 14.90 -34.05
CA SER A 500 -12.51 14.76 -34.34
C SER A 500 -13.30 15.65 -33.38
N ASP A 501 -14.37 16.23 -33.86
CA ASP A 501 -15.31 16.95 -32.99
C ASP A 501 -16.13 15.99 -32.12
N LEU A 502 -16.21 14.71 -32.52
CA LEU A 502 -16.92 13.66 -31.80
C LEU A 502 -15.97 12.60 -31.28
N TYR A 503 -16.14 12.18 -30.04
CA TYR A 503 -15.41 11.07 -29.45
C TYR A 503 -16.16 10.41 -28.30
N VAL A 504 -15.80 9.18 -27.94
CA VAL A 504 -16.27 8.52 -26.72
C VAL A 504 -15.40 8.97 -25.55
N GLY A 505 -15.99 9.75 -24.64
CA GLY A 505 -15.29 10.39 -23.52
C GLY A 505 -15.06 9.48 -22.31
N GLY A 506 -15.91 8.49 -22.10
CA GLY A 506 -15.82 7.53 -21.01
C GLY A 506 -16.78 6.37 -21.21
N MET A 507 -16.59 5.31 -20.44
CA MET A 507 -17.47 4.14 -20.45
C MET A 507 -17.67 3.63 -19.02
N SER A 508 -18.88 3.14 -18.72
CA SER A 508 -19.20 2.50 -17.45
C SER A 508 -20.01 1.23 -17.66
N GLY A 509 -20.08 0.35 -16.66
CA GLY A 509 -20.76 -0.94 -16.76
C GLY A 509 -19.99 -1.99 -17.57
N LEU A 510 -18.69 -1.77 -17.79
CA LEU A 510 -17.78 -2.67 -18.52
C LEU A 510 -16.64 -3.14 -17.63
N TYR A 511 -16.24 -4.39 -17.81
CA TYR A 511 -15.01 -4.95 -17.23
C TYR A 511 -13.76 -4.40 -17.92
N ASP A 512 -12.58 -4.75 -17.38
CA ASP A 512 -11.31 -4.38 -17.97
C ASP A 512 -11.19 -4.87 -19.42
N ARG A 513 -10.38 -4.15 -20.22
CA ARG A 513 -10.18 -4.47 -21.63
C ARG A 513 -9.38 -5.75 -21.81
N GLU A 514 -9.85 -6.60 -22.69
CA GLU A 514 -9.19 -7.80 -23.13
C GLU A 514 -8.60 -7.60 -24.53
N PHE A 515 -7.45 -8.25 -24.79
CA PHE A 515 -6.68 -8.14 -26.03
C PHE A 515 -6.51 -9.51 -26.70
N ALA A 516 -6.65 -9.52 -28.01
CA ALA A 516 -6.17 -10.58 -28.90
C ALA A 516 -5.23 -9.96 -29.96
N ALA A 517 -4.62 -10.76 -30.81
CA ALA A 517 -3.65 -10.27 -31.78
C ALA A 517 -4.19 -9.15 -32.69
N ASP A 518 -5.46 -9.25 -33.10
CA ASP A 518 -6.11 -8.38 -34.09
C ASP A 518 -7.27 -7.55 -33.52
N ARG A 519 -7.54 -7.64 -32.19
CA ARG A 519 -8.77 -7.07 -31.61
C ARG A 519 -8.71 -6.83 -30.13
N THR A 520 -9.53 -5.86 -29.69
CA THR A 520 -9.77 -5.59 -28.27
C THR A 520 -11.28 -5.58 -27.96
N TRP A 521 -11.66 -5.82 -26.70
CA TRP A 521 -13.04 -5.76 -26.25
C TRP A 521 -13.15 -5.61 -24.74
N ARG A 522 -14.31 -5.16 -24.28
CA ARG A 522 -14.71 -5.13 -22.87
C ARG A 522 -16.04 -5.82 -22.69
N TRP A 523 -16.17 -6.70 -21.72
CA TRP A 523 -17.42 -7.36 -21.38
C TRP A 523 -18.31 -6.49 -20.49
N SER A 524 -19.63 -6.59 -20.66
CA SER A 524 -20.65 -6.05 -19.77
C SER A 524 -21.43 -7.16 -19.09
N ALA A 525 -21.90 -6.89 -17.86
CA ALA A 525 -22.85 -7.74 -17.15
C ALA A 525 -24.31 -7.56 -17.62
N GLY A 526 -24.58 -6.66 -18.53
CA GLY A 526 -25.92 -6.45 -19.09
C GLY A 526 -26.34 -5.01 -19.29
N ASP A 527 -25.65 -4.06 -18.67
CA ASP A 527 -25.89 -2.62 -18.81
C ASP A 527 -24.56 -1.90 -18.97
N ALA A 528 -24.42 -1.11 -20.00
CA ALA A 528 -23.21 -0.32 -20.26
C ALA A 528 -23.61 1.08 -20.75
N THR A 529 -22.83 2.08 -20.38
CA THR A 529 -23.03 3.47 -20.82
C THR A 529 -21.74 3.99 -21.46
N LEU A 530 -21.89 4.62 -22.64
CA LEU A 530 -20.84 5.34 -23.33
C LEU A 530 -21.17 6.84 -23.27
N ASP A 531 -20.23 7.64 -22.77
CA ASP A 531 -20.31 9.10 -22.82
C ASP A 531 -19.87 9.57 -24.20
N LEU A 532 -20.79 10.03 -25.01
CA LEU A 532 -20.52 10.64 -26.33
C LEU A 532 -20.27 12.12 -26.15
N VAL A 533 -19.18 12.65 -26.70
CA VAL A 533 -18.82 14.07 -26.55
C VAL A 533 -18.74 14.74 -27.91
N ASN A 534 -19.51 15.81 -28.05
CA ASN A 534 -19.43 16.76 -29.16
C ASN A 534 -18.74 18.03 -28.64
N VAL A 535 -17.49 18.29 -29.08
CA VAL A 535 -16.74 19.49 -28.71
C VAL A 535 -17.09 20.71 -29.57
N GLY A 536 -17.88 20.52 -30.63
CA GLY A 536 -18.39 21.60 -31.45
C GLY A 536 -19.41 22.46 -30.71
N THR A 537 -19.70 23.64 -31.24
CA THR A 537 -20.69 24.59 -30.68
C THR A 537 -22.12 24.35 -31.19
N ARG A 538 -22.30 23.48 -32.17
CA ARG A 538 -23.59 23.17 -32.82
C ARG A 538 -23.90 21.68 -32.65
N PRO A 539 -25.18 21.31 -32.64
CA PRO A 539 -25.61 19.92 -32.74
C PRO A 539 -25.02 19.26 -34.00
N ARG A 540 -24.67 17.99 -33.89
CA ARG A 540 -24.09 17.22 -35.00
C ARG A 540 -24.84 15.90 -35.15
N GLU A 541 -25.21 15.58 -36.39
CA GLU A 541 -25.69 14.26 -36.73
C GLU A 541 -24.53 13.35 -37.12
N ALA A 542 -24.48 12.14 -36.56
CA ALA A 542 -23.50 11.13 -36.88
C ALA A 542 -24.02 9.75 -36.51
N SER A 543 -23.48 8.71 -37.19
CA SER A 543 -23.69 7.32 -36.79
C SER A 543 -22.45 6.78 -36.09
N LEU A 544 -22.67 5.95 -35.07
CA LEU A 544 -21.62 5.24 -34.38
C LEU A 544 -21.57 3.78 -34.85
N ARG A 545 -20.57 3.45 -35.66
CA ARG A 545 -20.31 2.06 -36.04
C ARG A 545 -19.47 1.38 -34.99
N ILE A 546 -20.06 0.41 -34.26
CA ILE A 546 -19.47 -0.22 -33.08
C ILE A 546 -19.50 -1.74 -33.22
N GLN A 547 -18.38 -2.39 -32.83
CA GLN A 547 -18.31 -3.84 -32.80
C GLN A 547 -18.92 -4.38 -31.51
N LEU A 548 -19.92 -5.21 -31.63
CA LEU A 548 -20.60 -5.85 -30.51
C LEU A 548 -20.65 -7.38 -30.71
N ARG A 549 -20.75 -8.12 -29.62
CA ARG A 549 -21.06 -9.55 -29.63
C ARG A 549 -21.79 -9.97 -28.36
N SER A 550 -22.63 -10.97 -28.45
CA SER A 550 -23.27 -11.59 -27.30
C SER A 550 -22.32 -12.59 -26.59
N ALA A 551 -22.55 -12.83 -25.32
CA ALA A 551 -21.79 -13.82 -24.53
C ALA A 551 -22.19 -15.27 -24.89
N ALA A 552 -23.45 -15.50 -25.26
CA ALA A 552 -23.96 -16.80 -25.71
C ALA A 552 -25.32 -16.64 -26.42
N GLY A 553 -25.45 -17.22 -27.62
CA GLY A 553 -26.67 -17.15 -28.42
C GLY A 553 -27.01 -15.71 -28.88
N PRO A 554 -28.04 -15.55 -29.70
CA PRO A 554 -28.59 -14.22 -30.05
C PRO A 554 -29.08 -13.51 -28.81
N ARG A 555 -28.91 -12.16 -28.76
CA ARG A 555 -29.28 -11.35 -27.61
C ARG A 555 -29.83 -10.01 -28.07
N ARG A 556 -30.99 -9.60 -27.53
CA ARG A 556 -31.58 -8.28 -27.82
C ARG A 556 -30.89 -7.23 -26.93
N LEU A 557 -30.52 -6.13 -27.55
CA LEU A 557 -29.88 -5.00 -26.92
C LEU A 557 -30.69 -3.73 -27.24
N SER A 558 -31.25 -3.11 -26.23
CA SER A 558 -31.88 -1.80 -26.32
C SER A 558 -30.82 -0.71 -26.29
N VAL A 559 -30.90 0.23 -27.20
CA VAL A 559 -30.04 1.40 -27.32
C VAL A 559 -30.83 2.65 -27.04
N ALA A 560 -30.39 3.47 -26.08
CA ALA A 560 -31.03 4.74 -25.73
C ALA A 560 -29.98 5.85 -25.63
N LEU A 561 -30.31 7.05 -26.14
CA LEU A 561 -29.52 8.27 -26.03
C LEU A 561 -30.21 9.23 -25.05
N ASP A 562 -29.53 9.62 -23.99
CA ASP A 562 -30.03 10.51 -22.92
C ASP A 562 -31.40 10.08 -22.34
N GLY A 563 -31.69 8.77 -22.39
CA GLY A 563 -32.91 8.14 -21.91
C GLY A 563 -33.99 7.92 -23.01
N GLU A 564 -33.85 8.52 -24.17
CA GLU A 564 -34.71 8.29 -25.30
C GLU A 564 -34.31 7.06 -26.10
N HIS A 565 -35.27 6.21 -26.44
CA HIS A 565 -35.02 5.00 -27.23
C HIS A 565 -34.60 5.38 -28.66
N VAL A 566 -33.47 4.80 -29.10
CA VAL A 566 -32.91 4.98 -30.44
C VAL A 566 -33.27 3.79 -31.32
N GLN A 567 -32.88 2.58 -30.90
CA GLN A 567 -33.12 1.36 -31.69
C GLN A 567 -32.92 0.09 -30.84
N GLU A 568 -33.37 -1.04 -31.37
CA GLU A 568 -33.13 -2.39 -30.88
C GLU A 568 -32.12 -3.10 -31.80
N LEU A 569 -31.15 -3.79 -31.21
CA LEU A 569 -30.17 -4.60 -31.93
C LEU A 569 -30.29 -6.08 -31.52
N ILE A 570 -30.11 -6.98 -32.49
CA ILE A 570 -29.98 -8.41 -32.22
C ILE A 570 -28.51 -8.77 -32.34
N LEU A 571 -27.84 -8.98 -31.20
CA LEU A 571 -26.41 -9.32 -31.16
C LEU A 571 -26.19 -10.79 -31.50
N SER A 572 -25.22 -11.04 -32.37
CA SER A 572 -24.69 -12.37 -32.66
C SER A 572 -23.61 -12.77 -31.64
N PRO A 573 -23.41 -14.07 -31.38
CA PRO A 573 -22.24 -14.55 -30.65
C PRO A 573 -20.92 -14.29 -31.38
N SER A 574 -20.97 -14.16 -32.69
CA SER A 574 -19.84 -13.70 -33.51
C SER A 574 -19.72 -12.18 -33.41
N ARG A 575 -18.50 -11.67 -33.48
CA ARG A 575 -18.25 -10.25 -33.50
C ARG A 575 -18.78 -9.66 -34.82
N THR A 576 -19.69 -8.71 -34.70
CA THR A 576 -20.30 -8.02 -35.81
C THR A 576 -20.27 -6.51 -35.58
N ALA A 577 -20.06 -5.72 -36.61
CA ALA A 577 -20.18 -4.28 -36.56
C ALA A 577 -21.66 -3.90 -36.73
N TYR A 578 -22.15 -3.14 -35.79
CA TYR A 578 -23.52 -2.58 -35.78
C TYR A 578 -23.41 -1.08 -35.97
N GLU A 579 -24.34 -0.51 -36.69
CA GLU A 579 -24.50 0.92 -36.83
C GLU A 579 -25.57 1.39 -35.85
N ILE A 580 -25.24 2.39 -35.06
CA ILE A 580 -26.14 3.05 -34.12
C ILE A 580 -26.35 4.47 -34.60
N GLY A 581 -27.57 4.79 -35.00
CA GLY A 581 -27.88 6.13 -35.49
C GLY A 581 -28.84 6.14 -36.66
N PRO A 582 -29.05 7.34 -37.26
CA PRO A 582 -28.37 8.61 -36.96
C PRO A 582 -28.67 9.14 -35.57
N LEU A 583 -27.61 9.66 -34.88
CA LEU A 583 -27.70 10.28 -33.57
C LEU A 583 -27.55 11.79 -33.69
N THR A 584 -28.47 12.55 -33.15
CA THR A 584 -28.33 14.00 -33.01
C THR A 584 -27.65 14.31 -31.70
N LEU A 585 -26.36 14.67 -31.73
CA LEU A 585 -25.53 14.95 -30.58
C LEU A 585 -25.43 16.46 -30.32
N PRO A 586 -26.07 17.00 -29.28
CA PRO A 586 -25.94 18.41 -28.93
C PRO A 586 -24.50 18.73 -28.55
N ALA A 587 -24.13 20.00 -28.51
CA ALA A 587 -22.85 20.44 -27.99
C ALA A 587 -22.70 19.97 -26.51
N GLY A 588 -21.55 19.39 -26.17
CA GLY A 588 -21.28 18.85 -24.85
C GLY A 588 -21.31 17.33 -24.79
N ARG A 589 -21.93 16.77 -23.74
CA ARG A 589 -21.93 15.34 -23.45
C ARG A 589 -23.32 14.74 -23.48
N SER A 590 -23.47 13.64 -24.22
CA SER A 590 -24.67 12.79 -24.25
C SER A 590 -24.32 11.37 -23.78
N ARG A 591 -25.30 10.64 -23.25
CA ARG A 591 -25.12 9.29 -22.72
C ARG A 591 -25.84 8.27 -23.61
N LEU A 592 -25.04 7.41 -24.25
CA LEU A 592 -25.54 6.26 -24.99
C LEU A 592 -25.57 5.04 -24.06
N ARG A 593 -26.77 4.58 -23.72
CA ARG A 593 -26.99 3.41 -22.89
C ARG A 593 -27.27 2.18 -23.74
N LEU A 594 -26.56 1.09 -23.43
CA LEU A 594 -26.72 -0.22 -24.06
C LEU A 594 -27.20 -1.20 -22.97
N ARG A 595 -28.42 -1.73 -23.12
CA ARG A 595 -29.04 -2.63 -22.15
C ARG A 595 -29.49 -3.93 -22.79
N SER A 596 -29.02 -5.06 -22.23
CA SER A 596 -29.46 -6.39 -22.64
C SER A 596 -30.79 -6.76 -22.00
N HIS A 597 -31.69 -7.36 -22.79
CA HIS A 597 -32.96 -7.87 -22.30
C HIS A 597 -32.83 -9.24 -21.64
N GLU A 598 -31.91 -10.09 -22.14
CA GLU A 598 -31.70 -11.42 -21.60
C GLU A 598 -30.74 -11.40 -20.41
N ALA A 599 -30.99 -12.32 -19.48
CA ALA A 599 -30.14 -12.47 -18.31
C ALA A 599 -28.68 -12.79 -18.69
N PRO A 600 -27.70 -12.21 -17.98
CA PRO A 600 -26.30 -12.52 -18.23
C PRO A 600 -25.96 -13.97 -17.87
N ILE A 601 -24.84 -14.46 -18.38
CA ILE A 601 -24.34 -15.80 -18.12
C ILE A 601 -23.05 -15.78 -17.31
N VAL A 602 -22.76 -16.86 -16.62
CA VAL A 602 -21.43 -17.12 -16.02
C VAL A 602 -20.75 -18.21 -16.85
N PRO A 603 -19.67 -17.91 -17.61
CA PRO A 603 -19.03 -18.87 -18.50
C PRO A 603 -18.60 -20.17 -17.83
N ALA A 604 -18.14 -20.11 -16.58
CA ALA A 604 -17.70 -21.27 -15.81
C ALA A 604 -18.84 -22.30 -15.57
N THR A 605 -20.10 -21.85 -15.43
CA THR A 605 -21.26 -22.72 -15.21
C THR A 605 -21.77 -23.39 -16.48
N ARG A 606 -21.40 -22.84 -17.66
CA ARG A 606 -21.80 -23.36 -18.97
C ARG A 606 -20.68 -24.13 -19.70
N GLY A 607 -19.56 -24.37 -19.03
CA GLY A 607 -18.44 -25.15 -19.61
C GLY A 607 -17.62 -24.41 -20.69
N VAL A 608 -17.96 -23.16 -21.01
CA VAL A 608 -17.34 -22.38 -22.10
C VAL A 608 -15.94 -21.90 -21.71
N HIS A 609 -15.76 -21.46 -20.46
CA HIS A 609 -14.46 -21.15 -19.85
C HIS A 609 -14.47 -21.51 -18.37
N ARG A 610 -13.96 -22.67 -17.99
CA ARG A 610 -14.03 -23.24 -16.62
C ARG A 610 -13.48 -22.33 -15.51
N ARG A 611 -12.71 -21.29 -15.83
CA ARG A 611 -12.10 -20.36 -14.85
C ARG A 611 -12.75 -18.98 -14.81
N ASP A 612 -13.57 -18.60 -15.80
CA ASP A 612 -14.20 -17.28 -15.84
C ASP A 612 -15.53 -17.29 -15.05
N ARG A 613 -15.51 -16.62 -13.90
CA ARG A 613 -16.65 -16.51 -13.00
C ARG A 613 -17.38 -15.17 -13.12
N ARG A 614 -16.98 -14.31 -14.05
CA ARG A 614 -17.67 -13.04 -14.30
C ARG A 614 -19.05 -13.28 -14.87
N THR A 615 -19.93 -12.35 -14.61
CA THR A 615 -21.28 -12.33 -15.19
C THR A 615 -21.21 -11.58 -16.52
N LEU A 616 -21.44 -12.25 -17.65
CA LEU A 616 -21.26 -11.70 -18.98
C LEU A 616 -22.57 -11.69 -19.77
N ALA A 617 -22.87 -10.58 -20.40
CA ALA A 617 -24.01 -10.45 -21.30
C ALA A 617 -23.57 -10.17 -22.74
N PHE A 618 -22.86 -9.08 -22.96
CA PHE A 618 -22.34 -8.69 -24.26
C PHE A 618 -20.96 -8.05 -24.13
N ALA A 619 -20.23 -7.96 -25.22
CA ALA A 619 -18.95 -7.27 -25.27
C ALA A 619 -18.99 -6.12 -26.28
N VAL A 620 -18.32 -5.03 -25.91
CA VAL A 620 -18.05 -3.86 -26.72
C VAL A 620 -16.61 -3.93 -27.23
N GLY A 621 -16.43 -3.86 -28.54
CA GLY A 621 -15.12 -3.86 -29.20
C GLY A 621 -14.72 -2.47 -29.71
N GLU A 622 -14.23 -2.42 -30.95
CA GLU A 622 -13.82 -1.19 -31.61
C GLU A 622 -15.01 -0.40 -32.13
N TRP A 623 -14.86 0.92 -32.25
CA TRP A 623 -15.85 1.81 -32.83
C TRP A 623 -15.21 2.85 -33.74
N ARG A 624 -16.04 3.46 -34.60
CA ARG A 624 -15.71 4.62 -35.43
C ARG A 624 -16.96 5.44 -35.68
N TRP A 625 -16.76 6.73 -35.94
CA TRP A 625 -17.79 7.66 -36.32
C TRP A 625 -17.96 7.65 -37.83
N GLU A 626 -19.21 7.66 -38.30
CA GLU A 626 -19.61 7.77 -39.71
C GLU A 626 -20.53 8.96 -39.92
#